data_c872c031c6bc219b432d5deb91fc8833
#
_entry.id   c872c031c6bc219b432d5deb91fc8833
#
_cell.length_a   1.000
_cell.length_b   1.000
_cell.length_c   1.000
_cell.angle_alpha   90.00
_cell.angle_beta   90.00
_cell.angle_gamma   90.00
#
_symmetry.space_group_name_H-M   'P 1'
#
loop_
_entity.id
_entity.type
_entity.pdbx_description
1 polymer ?
#
loop_
_entity_poly.entity_id
_entity_poly.type
_entity_poly.pdbx_seq_one_letter_code
_entity_poly.pdbx_strand_id
1 'polypeptide(L)'
;RDDANEAPASVITNLQQLVELGRSGKLDSNDHHVVQVVDWLLQYAFEQRASDIHLEPRRDQSDIRFRIDGVLHQVYEVPTPVMGAIIARIKTLGRMDVAEKRRPLDGRLKTRTPDGDEVELRLSSIPTALGEKMVMRIFDPSVLLRNFTELGLNAQEINIWQSLVAQPHGIV
;
A
#
# COMPACT_ATOMS: atom_id res chain seq x y z
N ARG A 1 22.54 1.64 -10.43
CA ARG A 1 21.44 0.94 -11.18
C ARG A 1 20.16 1.64 -10.83
N ASP A 2 19.94 2.81 -11.46
CA ASP A 2 18.86 3.75 -11.12
C ASP A 2 17.71 3.72 -12.16
N ASP A 3 17.64 2.71 -13.02
CA ASP A 3 16.72 2.71 -14.17
C ASP A 3 15.38 1.97 -13.93
N ALA A 4 15.08 1.54 -12.70
CA ALA A 4 13.87 0.75 -12.41
C ALA A 4 12.76 1.54 -11.70
N ASN A 5 12.90 2.86 -11.53
CA ASN A 5 12.02 3.64 -10.66
C ASN A 5 11.15 4.69 -11.39
N GLU A 6 11.03 4.64 -12.70
CA GLU A 6 10.15 5.55 -13.43
C GLU A 6 8.78 4.91 -13.65
N ALA A 7 7.74 5.60 -13.19
CA ALA A 7 6.37 5.24 -13.49
C ALA A 7 6.16 5.20 -15.03
N PRO A 8 5.35 4.27 -15.56
CA PRO A 8 5.04 4.22 -16.98
C PRO A 8 4.57 5.57 -17.52
N ALA A 9 4.91 5.91 -18.75
CA ALA A 9 4.56 7.20 -19.37
C ALA A 9 3.06 7.52 -19.31
N SER A 10 2.21 6.50 -19.37
CA SER A 10 0.75 6.64 -19.20
C SER A 10 0.36 7.10 -17.79
N VAL A 11 1.05 6.62 -16.76
CA VAL A 11 0.81 7.02 -15.37
C VAL A 11 1.32 8.44 -15.12
N ILE A 12 2.49 8.78 -15.65
CA ILE A 12 3.03 10.15 -15.58
C ILE A 12 2.05 11.13 -16.23
N THR A 13 1.50 10.80 -17.41
CA THR A 13 0.49 11.62 -18.10
C THR A 13 -0.78 11.75 -17.24
N ASN A 14 -1.25 10.66 -16.64
CA ASN A 14 -2.41 10.69 -15.75
C ASN A 14 -2.15 11.55 -14.51
N LEU A 15 -0.97 11.45 -13.90
CA LEU A 15 -0.60 12.28 -12.76
C LEU A 15 -0.54 13.77 -13.13
N GLN A 16 -0.01 14.12 -14.32
CA GLN A 16 0.01 15.51 -14.80
C GLN A 16 -1.41 16.04 -15.00
N GLN A 17 -2.31 15.26 -15.57
CA GLN A 17 -3.73 15.63 -15.72
C GLN A 17 -4.43 15.77 -14.37
N LEU A 18 -4.14 14.89 -13.41
CA LEU A 18 -4.66 15.00 -12.04
C LEU A 18 -4.18 16.27 -11.33
N VAL A 19 -2.94 16.69 -11.56
CA VAL A 19 -2.42 17.96 -11.02
C VAL A 19 -3.22 19.16 -11.57
N GLU A 20 -3.52 19.17 -12.85
CA GLU A 20 -4.34 20.22 -13.48
C GLU A 20 -5.78 20.22 -12.96
N LEU A 21 -6.41 19.04 -12.88
CA LEU A 21 -7.74 18.87 -12.33
C LEU A 21 -7.80 19.25 -10.84
N GLY A 22 -6.77 18.89 -10.06
CA GLY A 22 -6.65 19.25 -8.65
C GLY A 22 -6.58 20.76 -8.43
N ARG A 23 -5.91 21.50 -9.33
CA ARG A 23 -5.86 22.98 -9.30
C ARG A 23 -7.22 23.62 -9.60
N SER A 24 -8.05 22.97 -10.41
CA SER A 24 -9.40 23.45 -10.75
C SER A 24 -10.47 23.10 -9.70
N GLY A 25 -10.13 22.35 -8.65
CA GLY A 25 -11.06 21.92 -7.59
C GLY A 25 -12.09 20.89 -8.02
N LYS A 26 -11.91 20.23 -9.16
CA LYS A 26 -12.87 19.28 -9.77
C LYS A 26 -12.46 17.81 -9.66
N LEU A 27 -11.59 17.48 -8.72
CA LEU A 27 -11.09 16.13 -8.61
C LEU A 27 -12.08 15.24 -7.84
N ASP A 28 -12.58 14.18 -8.48
CA ASP A 28 -13.47 13.16 -7.89
C ASP A 28 -12.72 11.83 -7.73
N SER A 29 -13.08 11.06 -6.71
CA SER A 29 -12.51 9.73 -6.45
C SER A 29 -12.83 8.69 -7.54
N ASN A 30 -13.86 8.94 -8.37
CA ASN A 30 -14.25 8.11 -9.51
C ASN A 30 -13.71 8.63 -10.84
N ASP A 31 -12.92 9.72 -10.82
CA ASP A 31 -12.24 10.19 -12.01
C ASP A 31 -11.36 9.06 -12.57
N HIS A 32 -11.43 8.90 -13.90
CA HIS A 32 -10.70 7.83 -14.60
C HIS A 32 -9.20 7.86 -14.29
N HIS A 33 -8.62 9.06 -14.19
CA HIS A 33 -7.19 9.21 -13.90
C HIS A 33 -6.85 8.80 -12.47
N VAL A 34 -7.75 9.07 -11.48
CA VAL A 34 -7.59 8.62 -10.09
C VAL A 34 -7.63 7.10 -10.03
N VAL A 35 -8.60 6.48 -10.73
CA VAL A 35 -8.73 5.03 -10.80
C VAL A 35 -7.46 4.40 -11.35
N GLN A 36 -6.95 4.89 -12.48
CA GLN A 36 -5.74 4.36 -13.11
C GLN A 36 -4.49 4.51 -12.22
N VAL A 37 -4.36 5.63 -11.51
CA VAL A 37 -3.24 5.85 -10.59
C VAL A 37 -3.32 4.89 -9.41
N VAL A 38 -4.51 4.66 -8.85
CA VAL A 38 -4.69 3.70 -7.74
C VAL A 38 -4.39 2.28 -8.20
N ASP A 39 -4.88 1.88 -9.36
CA ASP A 39 -4.62 0.54 -9.92
C ASP A 39 -3.11 0.33 -10.16
N TRP A 40 -2.45 1.31 -10.77
CA TRP A 40 -0.99 1.27 -10.93
C TRP A 40 -0.26 1.19 -9.60
N LEU A 41 -0.66 1.99 -8.62
CA LEU A 41 -0.02 2.03 -7.29
C LEU A 41 -0.04 0.65 -6.63
N LEU A 42 -1.18 -0.03 -6.69
CA LEU A 42 -1.33 -1.37 -6.12
C LEU A 42 -0.48 -2.39 -6.87
N GLN A 43 -0.52 -2.38 -8.21
CA GLN A 43 0.29 -3.29 -9.03
C GLN A 43 1.79 -3.08 -8.80
N TYR A 44 2.23 -1.82 -8.78
CA TYR A 44 3.62 -1.49 -8.55
C TYR A 44 4.09 -1.92 -7.16
N ALA A 45 3.24 -1.79 -6.14
CA ALA A 45 3.56 -2.29 -4.80
C ALA A 45 3.76 -3.81 -4.77
N PHE A 46 2.96 -4.57 -5.52
CA PHE A 46 3.13 -6.03 -5.64
C PHE A 46 4.43 -6.37 -6.37
N GLU A 47 4.72 -5.72 -7.49
CA GLU A 47 5.97 -5.91 -8.25
C GLU A 47 7.22 -5.64 -7.41
N GLN A 48 7.16 -4.60 -6.57
CA GLN A 48 8.23 -4.24 -5.65
C GLN A 48 8.26 -5.09 -4.38
N ARG A 49 7.34 -6.04 -4.21
CA ARG A 49 7.20 -6.90 -3.02
C ARG A 49 7.08 -6.09 -1.73
N ALA A 50 6.36 -4.98 -1.81
CA ALA A 50 6.10 -4.14 -0.66
C ALA A 50 5.21 -4.85 0.37
N SER A 51 5.53 -4.71 1.65
CA SER A 51 4.68 -5.17 2.75
C SER A 51 3.59 -4.15 3.12
N ASP A 52 3.91 -2.88 2.99
CA ASP A 52 3.01 -1.78 3.32
C ASP A 52 3.13 -0.62 2.31
N ILE A 53 2.01 0.02 2.03
CA ILE A 53 1.93 1.26 1.25
C ILE A 53 1.51 2.36 2.23
N HIS A 54 2.28 3.44 2.27
CA HIS A 54 2.01 4.61 3.09
C HIS A 54 1.65 5.80 2.21
N LEU A 55 0.49 6.39 2.44
CA LEU A 55 0.03 7.63 1.83
C LEU A 55 0.05 8.71 2.91
N GLU A 56 0.93 9.68 2.78
CA GLU A 56 1.21 10.64 3.84
C GLU A 56 1.03 12.08 3.35
N PRO A 57 -0.07 12.75 3.76
CA PRO A 57 -0.28 14.13 3.40
C PRO A 57 0.79 15.03 4.04
N ARG A 58 1.29 15.95 3.23
CA ARG A 58 2.19 17.02 3.63
C ARG A 58 1.54 18.37 3.29
N ARG A 59 2.24 19.47 3.56
CA ARG A 59 1.69 20.81 3.33
C ARG A 59 1.37 21.08 1.87
N ASP A 60 2.34 20.85 0.97
CA ASP A 60 2.22 21.18 -0.44
C ASP A 60 2.23 19.92 -1.33
N GLN A 61 3.12 19.00 -1.03
CA GLN A 61 3.27 17.72 -1.68
C GLN A 61 3.06 16.60 -0.66
N SER A 62 2.48 15.51 -1.07
CA SER A 62 2.20 14.35 -0.23
C SER A 62 3.02 13.17 -0.69
N ASP A 63 3.57 12.43 0.27
CA ASP A 63 4.48 11.32 0.01
C ASP A 63 3.72 10.01 -0.19
N ILE A 64 4.13 9.25 -1.19
CA ILE A 64 3.80 7.84 -1.36
C ILE A 64 5.06 7.05 -1.06
N ARG A 65 5.00 6.19 -0.04
CA ARG A 65 6.15 5.38 0.38
C ARG A 65 5.77 3.92 0.47
N PHE A 66 6.69 3.05 0.08
CA PHE A 66 6.56 1.60 0.26
C PHE A 66 7.50 1.11 1.35
N ARG A 67 7.02 0.15 2.13
CA ARG A 67 7.90 -0.62 3.00
C ARG A 67 8.34 -1.87 2.23
N ILE A 68 9.65 -1.98 1.99
CA ILE A 68 10.27 -3.12 1.31
C ILE A 68 11.38 -3.63 2.22
N ASP A 69 11.33 -4.91 2.57
CA ASP A 69 12.29 -5.55 3.49
C ASP A 69 12.49 -4.76 4.80
N GLY A 70 11.39 -4.24 5.35
CA GLY A 70 11.36 -3.48 6.61
C GLY A 70 11.72 -1.99 6.48
N VAL A 71 12.26 -1.54 5.35
CA VAL A 71 12.68 -0.14 5.12
C VAL A 71 11.62 0.62 4.32
N LEU A 72 11.36 1.86 4.71
CA LEU A 72 10.48 2.76 3.97
C LEU A 72 11.24 3.47 2.86
N HIS A 73 10.81 3.26 1.63
CA HIS A 73 11.33 3.91 0.43
C HIS A 73 10.32 4.92 -0.10
N GLN A 74 10.78 6.09 -0.47
CA GLN A 74 9.95 7.05 -1.19
C GLN A 74 9.78 6.60 -2.63
N VAL A 75 8.52 6.53 -3.08
CA VAL A 75 8.15 6.04 -4.40
C VAL A 75 7.75 7.21 -5.30
N TYR A 76 6.88 8.07 -4.77
CA TYR A 76 6.35 9.20 -5.54
C TYR A 76 5.92 10.34 -4.61
N GLU A 77 5.80 11.54 -5.20
CA GLU A 77 5.18 12.71 -4.56
C GLU A 77 4.00 13.18 -5.42
N VAL A 78 2.90 13.49 -4.78
CA VAL A 78 1.72 14.04 -5.45
C VAL A 78 1.23 15.29 -4.72
N PRO A 79 0.61 16.25 -5.41
CA PRO A 79 -0.04 17.37 -4.75
C PRO A 79 -1.10 16.89 -3.75
N THR A 80 -1.21 17.60 -2.62
CA THR A 80 -2.12 17.21 -1.53
C THR A 80 -3.59 17.03 -1.98
N PRO A 81 -4.16 17.82 -2.90
CA PRO A 81 -5.50 17.54 -3.42
C PRO A 81 -5.62 16.21 -4.16
N VAL A 82 -4.58 15.81 -4.91
CA VAL A 82 -4.51 14.53 -5.61
C VAL A 82 -4.45 13.38 -4.60
N MET A 83 -3.65 13.52 -3.54
CA MET A 83 -3.60 12.54 -2.45
C MET A 83 -4.97 12.33 -1.81
N GLY A 84 -5.73 13.41 -1.59
CA GLY A 84 -7.09 13.32 -1.05
C GLY A 84 -8.02 12.48 -1.93
N ALA A 85 -7.94 12.63 -3.26
CA ALA A 85 -8.74 11.85 -4.20
C ALA A 85 -8.31 10.37 -4.25
N ILE A 86 -7.00 10.09 -4.19
CA ILE A 86 -6.44 8.72 -4.11
C ILE A 86 -6.97 8.03 -2.84
N ILE A 87 -6.88 8.69 -1.68
CA ILE A 87 -7.36 8.14 -0.40
C ILE A 87 -8.88 7.89 -0.46
N ALA A 88 -9.66 8.84 -0.99
CA ALA A 88 -11.10 8.66 -1.14
C ALA A 88 -11.45 7.46 -2.04
N ARG A 89 -10.71 7.25 -3.12
CA ARG A 89 -10.88 6.07 -3.99
C ARG A 89 -10.58 4.77 -3.24
N ILE A 90 -9.48 4.71 -2.50
CA ILE A 90 -9.10 3.53 -1.71
C ILE A 90 -10.13 3.25 -0.62
N LYS A 91 -10.65 4.29 0.07
CA LYS A 91 -11.75 4.15 1.03
C LYS A 91 -13.00 3.53 0.38
N THR A 92 -13.36 3.97 -0.82
CA THR A 92 -14.48 3.39 -1.59
C THR A 92 -14.24 1.89 -1.86
N LEU A 93 -13.04 1.53 -2.32
CA LEU A 93 -12.68 0.13 -2.58
C LEU A 93 -12.69 -0.72 -1.30
N GLY A 94 -12.26 -0.15 -0.18
CA GLY A 94 -12.23 -0.78 1.14
C GLY A 94 -13.55 -0.73 1.90
N ARG A 95 -14.64 -0.22 1.28
CA ARG A 95 -15.98 -0.03 1.88
C ARG A 95 -15.93 0.78 3.18
N MET A 96 -15.04 1.76 3.22
CA MET A 96 -14.91 2.71 4.33
C MET A 96 -15.78 3.94 4.07
N ASP A 97 -16.19 4.64 5.12
CA ASP A 97 -16.91 5.91 4.98
C ASP A 97 -15.98 7.00 4.43
N VAL A 98 -16.24 7.41 3.18
CA VAL A 98 -15.45 8.44 2.50
C VAL A 98 -15.66 9.83 3.09
N ALA A 99 -16.83 10.09 3.66
CA ALA A 99 -17.17 11.38 4.27
C ALA A 99 -16.53 11.58 5.66
N GLU A 100 -16.26 10.48 6.37
CA GLU A 100 -15.63 10.56 7.69
C GLU A 100 -14.12 10.82 7.55
N LYS A 101 -13.67 11.99 7.99
CA LYS A 101 -12.27 12.44 7.93
C LYS A 101 -11.69 12.84 9.30
N ARG A 102 -12.47 12.67 10.36
CA ARG A 102 -12.12 13.13 11.70
C ARG A 102 -11.81 12.00 12.67
N ARG A 103 -12.09 10.76 12.27
CA ARG A 103 -11.86 9.57 13.09
C ARG A 103 -11.01 8.57 12.35
N PRO A 104 -10.19 7.79 13.06
CA PRO A 104 -9.53 6.63 12.47
C PRO A 104 -10.57 5.65 11.91
N LEU A 105 -10.30 5.10 10.75
CA LEU A 105 -11.13 4.09 10.09
C LEU A 105 -10.27 2.93 9.66
N ASP A 106 -10.82 1.74 9.75
CA ASP A 106 -10.24 0.50 9.25
C ASP A 106 -11.11 -0.09 8.15
N GLY A 107 -10.48 -0.73 7.18
CA GLY A 107 -11.15 -1.36 6.05
C GLY A 107 -10.33 -2.52 5.50
N ARG A 108 -10.92 -3.22 4.53
CA ARG A 108 -10.27 -4.33 3.83
C ARG A 108 -10.57 -4.24 2.35
N LEU A 109 -9.56 -4.51 1.55
CA LEU A 109 -9.66 -4.59 0.10
C LEU A 109 -9.12 -5.94 -0.34
N LYS A 110 -9.93 -6.69 -1.11
CA LYS A 110 -9.47 -7.89 -1.81
C LYS A 110 -9.20 -7.54 -3.25
N THR A 111 -8.05 -7.96 -3.74
CA THR A 111 -7.62 -7.75 -5.12
C THR A 111 -6.79 -8.92 -5.60
N ARG A 112 -6.23 -8.80 -6.80
CA ARG A 112 -5.32 -9.81 -7.36
C ARG A 112 -4.00 -9.18 -7.73
N THR A 113 -2.94 -9.96 -7.55
CA THR A 113 -1.61 -9.61 -8.05
C THR A 113 -1.59 -9.69 -9.59
N PRO A 114 -0.59 -9.13 -10.27
CA PRO A 114 -0.38 -9.33 -11.71
C PRO A 114 -0.33 -10.80 -12.12
N ASP A 115 0.15 -11.68 -11.25
CA ASP A 115 0.23 -13.14 -11.47
C ASP A 115 -1.13 -13.85 -11.27
N GLY A 116 -2.15 -13.13 -10.81
CA GLY A 116 -3.51 -13.63 -10.63
C GLY A 116 -3.84 -14.15 -9.22
N ASP A 117 -2.90 -14.13 -8.29
CA ASP A 117 -3.07 -14.57 -6.92
C ASP A 117 -3.95 -13.60 -6.12
N GLU A 118 -4.86 -14.14 -5.31
CA GLU A 118 -5.69 -13.33 -4.45
C GLU A 118 -4.90 -12.82 -3.23
N VAL A 119 -4.96 -11.51 -3.02
CA VAL A 119 -4.37 -10.84 -1.86
C VAL A 119 -5.39 -9.97 -1.16
N GLU A 120 -5.25 -9.86 0.16
CA GLU A 120 -6.04 -8.94 0.98
C GLU A 120 -5.14 -7.79 1.44
N LEU A 121 -5.63 -6.56 1.29
CA LEU A 121 -5.03 -5.39 1.91
C LEU A 121 -5.86 -4.97 3.12
N ARG A 122 -5.21 -4.77 4.25
CA ARG A 122 -5.79 -4.13 5.43
C ARG A 122 -5.51 -2.65 5.36
N LEU A 123 -6.57 -1.87 5.40
CA LEU A 123 -6.54 -0.42 5.25
C LEU A 123 -6.75 0.21 6.62
N SER A 124 -5.94 1.21 6.95
CA SER A 124 -6.14 2.04 8.15
C SER A 124 -5.93 3.50 7.76
N SER A 125 -6.92 4.35 8.03
CA SER A 125 -6.80 5.79 7.84
C SER A 125 -6.81 6.51 9.18
N ILE A 126 -5.97 7.54 9.29
CA ILE A 126 -5.82 8.34 10.50
C ILE A 126 -5.87 9.82 10.12
N PRO A 127 -6.73 10.64 10.76
CA PRO A 127 -6.73 12.07 10.54
C PRO A 127 -5.45 12.70 11.06
N THR A 128 -4.91 13.64 10.29
CA THR A 128 -3.77 14.47 10.68
C THR A 128 -4.09 15.95 10.44
N ALA A 129 -3.26 16.85 10.94
CA ALA A 129 -3.42 18.27 10.72
C ALA A 129 -3.33 18.68 9.23
N LEU A 130 -2.73 17.84 8.37
CA LEU A 130 -2.51 18.12 6.95
C LEU A 130 -3.41 17.30 6.02
N GLY A 131 -4.34 16.51 6.58
CA GLY A 131 -5.23 15.62 5.84
C GLY A 131 -5.22 14.21 6.41
N GLU A 132 -5.88 13.28 5.73
CA GLU A 132 -5.86 11.87 6.15
C GLU A 132 -4.56 11.18 5.71
N LYS A 133 -3.91 10.51 6.65
CA LYS A 133 -2.85 9.54 6.37
C LYS A 133 -3.49 8.17 6.21
N MET A 134 -3.03 7.38 5.23
CA MET A 134 -3.48 6.00 5.06
C MET A 134 -2.30 5.04 5.00
N VAL A 135 -2.48 3.89 5.63
CA VAL A 135 -1.55 2.76 5.53
C VAL A 135 -2.33 1.56 5.01
N MET A 136 -1.79 0.92 3.99
CA MET A 136 -2.33 -0.32 3.42
C MET A 136 -1.30 -1.42 3.65
N ARG A 137 -1.63 -2.40 4.48
CA ARG A 137 -0.79 -3.58 4.69
C ARG A 137 -1.21 -4.68 3.74
N ILE A 138 -0.27 -5.17 2.96
CA ILE A 138 -0.47 -6.27 2.02
C ILE A 138 -0.35 -7.58 2.78
N PHE A 139 -1.40 -8.38 2.76
CA PHE A 139 -1.43 -9.70 3.33
C PHE A 139 -1.47 -10.74 2.21
N ASP A 140 -0.33 -11.37 1.97
CA ASP A 140 -0.18 -12.47 1.02
C ASP A 140 -0.30 -13.80 1.78
N PRO A 141 -1.41 -14.55 1.62
CA PRO A 141 -1.59 -15.81 2.31
C PRO A 141 -0.61 -16.89 1.85
N SER A 142 0.00 -16.77 0.67
CA SER A 142 0.99 -17.73 0.17
C SER A 142 2.24 -17.80 1.05
N VAL A 143 2.56 -16.70 1.74
CA VAL A 143 3.70 -16.65 2.68
C VAL A 143 3.50 -17.59 3.86
N LEU A 144 2.25 -17.83 4.28
CA LEU A 144 1.93 -18.75 5.38
C LEU A 144 2.12 -20.22 5.01
N LEU A 145 2.19 -20.53 3.73
CA LEU A 145 2.37 -21.90 3.22
C LEU A 145 3.84 -22.27 3.02
N ARG A 146 4.75 -21.31 3.16
CA ARG A 146 6.18 -21.56 3.00
C ARG A 146 6.73 -22.40 4.14
N ASN A 147 7.53 -23.39 3.79
CA ASN A 147 8.25 -24.17 4.78
C ASN A 147 9.48 -23.41 5.32
N PHE A 148 10.06 -23.86 6.42
CA PHE A 148 11.18 -23.19 7.07
C PHE A 148 12.42 -23.07 6.20
N THR A 149 12.66 -24.04 5.30
CA THR A 149 13.78 -23.99 4.34
C THR A 149 13.57 -22.87 3.32
N GLU A 150 12.35 -22.68 2.83
CA GLU A 150 11.98 -21.57 1.94
C GLU A 150 12.05 -20.21 2.62
N LEU A 151 11.90 -20.18 3.94
CA LEU A 151 12.10 -18.99 4.77
C LEU A 151 13.58 -18.70 5.07
N GLY A 152 14.48 -19.58 4.62
CA GLY A 152 15.92 -19.40 4.73
C GLY A 152 16.57 -20.08 5.96
N LEU A 153 15.82 -20.83 6.76
CA LEU A 153 16.38 -21.55 7.90
C LEU A 153 17.18 -22.78 7.41
N ASN A 154 18.36 -22.98 7.97
CA ASN A 154 19.14 -24.19 7.73
C ASN A 154 18.65 -25.36 8.61
N ALA A 155 19.14 -26.57 8.35
CA ALA A 155 18.70 -27.78 9.06
C ALA A 155 18.94 -27.72 10.58
N GLN A 156 20.00 -27.08 11.02
CA GLN A 156 20.29 -26.94 12.45
C GLN A 156 19.30 -25.99 13.14
N GLU A 157 18.99 -24.87 12.50
CA GLU A 157 17.99 -23.90 12.99
C GLU A 157 16.60 -24.50 13.04
N ILE A 158 16.20 -25.30 12.03
CA ILE A 158 14.93 -26.01 12.01
C ILE A 158 14.82 -26.99 13.18
N ASN A 159 15.89 -27.76 13.45
CA ASN A 159 15.90 -28.70 14.58
C ASN A 159 15.78 -27.98 15.92
N ILE A 160 16.49 -26.87 16.11
CA ILE A 160 16.38 -26.04 17.31
C ILE A 160 14.94 -25.51 17.45
N TRP A 161 14.37 -24.95 16.40
CA TRP A 161 12.99 -24.45 16.37
C TRP A 161 12.00 -25.54 16.78
N GLN A 162 12.08 -26.73 16.17
CA GLN A 162 11.20 -27.85 16.49
C GLN A 162 11.33 -28.30 17.96
N SER A 163 12.54 -28.30 18.51
CA SER A 163 12.76 -28.65 19.90
C SER A 163 12.14 -27.63 20.86
N LEU A 164 12.16 -26.34 20.51
CA LEU A 164 11.56 -25.26 21.30
C LEU A 164 10.03 -25.33 21.29
N VAL A 165 9.45 -25.52 20.10
CA VAL A 165 7.99 -25.63 19.93
C VAL A 165 7.42 -26.87 20.61
N ALA A 166 8.20 -27.95 20.74
CA ALA A 166 7.80 -29.19 21.41
C ALA A 166 7.74 -29.07 22.94
N GLN A 167 8.23 -27.98 23.56
CA GLN A 167 8.15 -27.78 24.98
C GLN A 167 6.70 -27.57 25.44
N PRO A 168 6.27 -28.16 26.56
CA PRO A 168 4.88 -28.07 27.04
C PRO A 168 4.53 -26.70 27.65
N HIS A 169 5.49 -25.80 27.81
CA HIS A 169 5.32 -24.47 28.40
C HIS A 169 6.37 -23.52 27.87
N GLY A 170 6.06 -22.22 27.91
CA GLY A 170 6.88 -21.15 27.36
C GLY A 170 6.17 -20.38 26.24
N ILE A 171 6.85 -19.38 25.70
CA ILE A 171 6.44 -18.60 24.53
C ILE A 171 7.57 -18.72 23.49
N VAL A 172 7.22 -19.05 22.27
CA VAL A 172 8.13 -19.17 21.13
C VAL A 172 7.77 -18.14 20.07
#